data_23fbce0b528e4b2b66b67689e7614974
#
_entry.id   23fbce0b528e4b2b66b67689e7614974
#
_cell.length_a   1.000
_cell.length_b   1.000
_cell.length_c   1.000
_cell.angle_alpha   90.00
_cell.angle_beta   90.00
_cell.angle_gamma   90.00
#
_symmetry.space_group_name_H-M   'P 1'
#
loop_
_entity.id
_entity.type
_entity.pdbx_description
1 polymer ?
#
loop_
_entity_poly.entity_id
_entity_poly.type
_entity_poly.pdbx_seq_one_letter_code
_entity_poly.pdbx_strand_id
1 'polypeptide(L)' 'TAGSIISGRVKIGKSCWIAPNSVIDPGCEIGDNCFVGTSSLVRSNFPENSVIVGSPAKFLKKMFKSYNGK' A
#
# COMPACT_ATOMS: atom_id res chain seq x y z
N THR A 1 -4.00 -9.88 2.08
CA THR A 1 -2.98 -10.44 2.95
C THR A 1 -3.54 -10.69 4.33
N ALA A 2 -3.11 -11.76 4.98
CA ALA A 2 -3.63 -12.13 6.30
C ALA A 2 -3.37 -11.02 7.30
N GLY A 3 -4.41 -10.67 8.08
CA GLY A 3 -4.30 -9.64 9.11
C GLY A 3 -4.38 -8.21 8.62
N SER A 4 -4.49 -8.00 7.31
CA SER A 4 -4.65 -6.65 6.77
C SER A 4 -6.11 -6.24 6.83
N ILE A 5 -6.35 -4.94 7.02
CA ILE A 5 -7.70 -4.37 7.03
C ILE A 5 -7.81 -3.35 5.92
N ILE A 6 -8.70 -3.61 4.98
CA ILE A 6 -8.95 -2.71 3.86
C ILE A 6 -10.35 -2.16 4.03
N SER A 7 -10.43 -0.88 4.34
CA SER A 7 -11.70 -0.23 4.63
C SER A 7 -12.52 0.03 3.36
N GLY A 8 -13.74 0.52 3.52
CA GLY A 8 -14.62 0.75 2.39
C GLY A 8 -14.09 1.80 1.43
N ARG A 9 -14.46 1.68 0.15
CA ARG A 9 -14.11 2.62 -0.92
C ARG A 9 -12.63 2.72 -1.19
N VAL A 10 -11.85 1.72 -0.79
CA VAL A 10 -10.42 1.70 -1.09
C VAL A 10 -10.24 1.15 -2.49
N LYS A 11 -9.38 1.80 -3.26
CA LYS A 11 -8.99 1.32 -4.58
C LYS A 11 -7.52 0.95 -4.54
N ILE A 12 -7.21 -0.25 -4.96
CA ILE A 12 -5.85 -0.75 -4.99
C ILE A 12 -5.56 -1.24 -6.39
N GLY A 13 -4.49 -0.75 -6.98
CA GLY A 13 -4.09 -1.12 -8.32
C GLY A 13 -3.57 -2.54 -8.40
N LYS A 14 -3.04 -2.88 -9.56
CA LYS A 14 -2.53 -4.22 -9.85
C LYS A 14 -1.15 -4.41 -9.26
N SER A 15 -0.82 -5.65 -8.93
CA SER A 15 0.52 -6.04 -8.49
C SER A 15 0.96 -5.33 -7.22
N CYS A 16 0.03 -5.08 -6.31
CA CYS A 16 0.36 -4.48 -5.04
C CYS A 16 0.56 -5.54 -3.98
N TRP A 17 1.47 -5.27 -3.05
CA TRP A 17 1.68 -6.11 -1.89
C TRP A 17 1.28 -5.34 -0.64
N ILE A 18 0.34 -5.88 0.11
CA ILE A 18 -0.10 -5.29 1.38
C ILE A 18 0.36 -6.22 2.50
N ALA A 19 1.35 -5.80 3.24
CA ALA A 19 1.93 -6.64 4.28
C ALA A 19 0.96 -6.85 5.46
N PRO A 20 1.17 -7.88 6.28
CA PRO A 20 0.28 -8.18 7.41
C PRO A 20 0.13 -7.03 8.39
N ASN A 21 -1.03 -6.96 9.02
CA ASN A 21 -1.35 -5.96 10.05
C ASN A 21 -1.35 -4.51 9.55
N SER A 22 -1.46 -4.34 8.25
CA SER A 22 -1.61 -2.99 7.68
C SER A 22 -3.07 -2.60 7.69
N VAL A 23 -3.33 -1.30 7.79
CA VAL A 23 -4.68 -0.75 7.74
C VAL A 23 -4.71 0.31 6.66
N ILE A 24 -5.73 0.25 5.80
CA ILE A 24 -5.94 1.27 4.77
C ILE A 24 -7.26 1.94 5.05
N ASP A 25 -7.21 3.23 5.36
CA ASP A 25 -8.39 4.01 5.73
C ASP A 25 -9.37 4.16 4.56
N PRO A 26 -10.65 4.43 4.85
CA PRO A 26 -11.66 4.56 3.80
C PRO A 26 -11.29 5.63 2.78
N GLY A 27 -11.60 5.35 1.52
CA GLY A 27 -11.45 6.33 0.45
C GLY A 27 -10.05 6.48 -0.10
N CYS A 28 -9.07 5.76 0.42
CA CYS A 28 -7.71 5.86 -0.10
C CYS A 28 -7.59 5.16 -1.44
N GLU A 29 -6.67 5.65 -2.26
CA GLU A 29 -6.36 5.06 -3.56
C GLU A 29 -4.87 4.80 -3.65
N ILE A 30 -4.53 3.57 -3.99
CA ILE A 30 -3.14 3.13 -4.14
C ILE A 30 -2.96 2.69 -5.58
N GLY A 31 -1.99 3.28 -6.25
CA GLY A 31 -1.71 2.97 -7.65
C GLY A 31 -1.13 1.58 -7.83
N ASP A 32 -0.78 1.26 -9.07
CA ASP A 32 -0.25 -0.05 -9.42
C ASP A 32 1.15 -0.25 -8.85
N ASN A 33 1.50 -1.50 -8.60
CA ASN A 33 2.87 -1.89 -8.25
C ASN A 33 3.38 -1.16 -7.00
N CYS A 34 2.56 -1.13 -5.96
CA CYS A 34 2.92 -0.51 -4.69
C CYS A 34 3.21 -1.58 -3.63
N PHE A 35 4.01 -1.20 -2.66
CA PHE A 35 4.31 -2.04 -1.52
C PHE A 35 3.92 -1.30 -0.25
N VAL A 36 3.07 -1.91 0.56
CA VAL A 36 2.69 -1.37 1.86
C VAL A 36 3.33 -2.23 2.94
N GLY A 37 4.16 -1.61 3.76
CA GLY A 37 4.92 -2.33 4.78
C GLY A 37 4.08 -2.83 5.94
N THR A 38 4.65 -3.73 6.73
CA THR A 38 3.96 -4.34 7.87
C THR A 38 3.53 -3.27 8.87
N SER A 39 2.33 -3.43 9.42
CA SER A 39 1.79 -2.54 10.45
C SER A 39 1.71 -1.08 10.03
N SER A 40 1.58 -0.84 8.73
CA SER A 40 1.43 0.52 8.22
C SER A 40 -0.02 0.98 8.32
N LEU A 41 -0.21 2.27 8.51
CA LEU A 41 -1.54 2.88 8.51
C LEU A 41 -1.63 3.85 7.34
N VAL A 42 -2.28 3.43 6.26
CA VAL A 42 -2.40 4.24 5.06
C VAL A 42 -3.60 5.16 5.21
N ARG A 43 -3.35 6.46 5.17
CA ARG A 43 -4.39 7.48 5.33
C ARG A 43 -4.44 8.46 4.17
N SER A 44 -3.66 8.23 3.14
CA SER A 44 -3.58 9.13 1.99
C SER A 44 -3.53 8.32 0.72
N ASN A 45 -3.65 9.00 -0.41
CA ASN A 45 -3.50 8.36 -1.71
C ASN A 45 -2.02 8.30 -2.09
N PHE A 46 -1.63 7.27 -2.81
CA PHE A 46 -0.26 7.12 -3.28
C PHE A 46 -0.24 6.74 -4.74
N PRO A 47 0.70 7.29 -5.51
CA PRO A 47 0.80 6.97 -6.93
C PRO A 47 1.39 5.58 -7.15
N GLU A 48 1.42 5.16 -8.41
CA GLU A 48 2.02 3.89 -8.77
C GLU A 48 3.49 3.82 -8.37
N ASN A 49 3.98 2.61 -8.20
CA ASN A 49 5.38 2.34 -7.88
C ASN A 49 5.85 2.96 -6.57
N SER A 50 4.98 3.03 -5.58
CA SER A 50 5.35 3.59 -4.27
C SER A 50 5.65 2.49 -3.27
N VAL A 51 6.68 2.71 -2.46
CA VAL A 51 6.91 1.92 -1.26
C VAL A 51 6.44 2.76 -0.09
N ILE A 52 5.45 2.26 0.65
CA ILE A 52 4.70 3.02 1.64
C ILE A 52 4.87 2.33 2.99
N VAL A 53 5.37 3.05 3.99
CA VAL A 53 5.61 2.47 5.31
C VAL A 53 5.28 3.46 6.41
N GLY A 54 5.00 2.93 7.57
CA GLY A 54 4.85 3.74 8.78
C GLY A 54 3.41 3.92 9.24
N SER A 55 3.26 4.57 10.38
CA SER A 55 1.96 4.88 10.97
C SER A 55 2.01 6.30 11.53
N PRO A 56 1.47 7.29 10.80
CA PRO A 56 0.84 7.18 9.49
C PRO A 56 1.84 6.85 8.39
N ALA A 57 1.38 6.09 7.42
CA ALA A 57 2.24 5.63 6.34
C ALA A 57 2.64 6.79 5.44
N LYS A 58 3.89 6.77 5.00
CA LYS A 58 4.43 7.78 4.12
C LYS A 58 5.20 7.14 3.00
N PHE A 59 5.34 7.88 1.91
CA PHE A 59 6.12 7.45 0.78
C PHE A 59 7.59 7.31 1.21
N LEU A 60 8.13 6.11 1.07
CA LEU A 60 9.54 5.87 1.40
C LEU A 60 10.43 6.04 0.19
N LYS A 61 10.08 5.38 -0.89
CA LYS A 61 10.88 5.43 -2.11
C LYS A 61 10.05 4.89 -3.27
N LYS A 62 10.55 5.11 -4.48
CA LYS A 62 9.94 4.58 -5.68
C LYS A 62 10.42 3.15 -5.91
N MET A 63 9.50 2.30 -6.33
CA MET A 63 9.84 0.91 -6.63
C MET A 63 10.43 0.83 -8.03
N PHE A 64 11.62 0.22 -8.16
CA PHE A 64 12.23 0.03 -9.47
C PHE A 64 11.56 -1.03 -10.31
N LYS A 65 11.20 -2.13 -9.67
CA LYS A 65 10.60 -3.29 -10.33
C LYS A 65 9.32 -3.63 -9.62
N SER A 66 8.45 -4.37 -10.29
CA SER A 66 7.27 -4.84 -9.61
C SER A 66 7.69 -5.75 -8.46
N TYR A 67 6.87 -5.80 -7.43
CA TYR A 67 7.16 -6.59 -6.25
C TYR A 67 7.44 -8.06 -6.57
N ASN A 68 6.75 -8.60 -7.55
CA ASN A 68 6.88 -10.02 -7.90
C ASN A 68 8.12 -10.32 -8.75
N GLY A 69 9.03 -9.38 -8.90
CA GLY A 69 10.29 -9.62 -9.59
C GLY A 69 10.27 -9.51 -11.09
N LYS A 70 9.21 -8.94 -11.61
CA LYS A 70 9.04 -8.83 -13.07
C LYS A 70 9.24 -7.47 -13.64
#